data_60435bb7a8be72e0a94eb99b791d815f
#
_entry.id   60435bb7a8be72e0a94eb99b791d815f
#
_cell.length_a   1.000
_cell.length_b   1.000
_cell.length_c   1.000
_cell.angle_alpha   90.00
_cell.angle_beta   90.00
_cell.angle_gamma   90.00
#
_symmetry.space_group_name_H-M   'P 1'
#
loop_
_entity.id
_entity.type
_entity.pdbx_description
1 polymer ?
#
loop_
_entity_poly.entity_id
_entity_poly.type
_entity_poly.pdbx_seq_one_letter_code
_entity_poly.pdbx_strand_id
1 'polypeptide(L)'
;MKNKIFGSFALAGALLGSLSAADYDVFGHIGGTFNKGFSNGNKAFDYSNGEYKNADYAGLTAQLGLDIGFGNLHIGAAGWGGYGFYGSPKDYTGNGYTYGESRYTKKYGDLSDLYVKYDGQIELAVGRFDTEFLKSDWIAGHTQGVAAKWDSKYFGVWATWVNDYATYGYKPNRFGSEISSFDRYSSSFNHFDIGNRDLFAGGINIDLGFLKIDPFVHYWLGGYGYYGDETNAGNHSMIQAGTKVALEFGNDASIKSITSGRVLWQNIIGVDSDDTFLFWADEEVRFKNMVKVGAGWYSVGKNNGIYTINDRSRFYGTTYLTPSKSSYFGQNVSSWYIFAGFESEIVNFDLLYANGDYNEFSAILSWNVFKAKNDLALDIGGGYVSNGFQSKAVQQNNAVIFAKLSF
;
A
#
# COMPACT_ATOMS: atom_id res chain seq x y z
N MET A 1 -27.17 17.50 -21.70
CA MET A 1 -25.95 17.16 -20.94
C MET A 1 -24.79 16.56 -21.76
N LYS A 2 -24.95 16.36 -23.07
CA LYS A 2 -23.88 15.75 -23.94
C LYS A 2 -22.76 16.70 -24.39
N ASN A 3 -22.92 18.01 -24.27
CA ASN A 3 -21.96 18.98 -24.84
C ASN A 3 -20.90 19.51 -23.87
N LYS A 4 -20.90 19.10 -22.60
CA LYS A 4 -19.90 19.58 -21.61
C LYS A 4 -18.63 18.70 -21.54
N ILE A 5 -18.71 17.44 -21.94
CA ILE A 5 -17.56 16.52 -21.90
C ILE A 5 -16.60 16.79 -23.06
N PHE A 6 -17.11 17.16 -24.24
CA PHE A 6 -16.28 17.53 -25.39
C PHE A 6 -15.50 18.85 -25.21
N GLY A 7 -16.01 19.77 -24.40
CA GLY A 7 -15.33 21.02 -24.10
C GLY A 7 -14.05 20.85 -23.28
N SER A 8 -13.99 19.86 -22.40
CA SER A 8 -12.85 19.59 -21.54
C SER A 8 -11.68 18.97 -22.30
N PHE A 9 -11.96 18.10 -23.27
CA PHE A 9 -10.93 17.53 -24.16
C PHE A 9 -10.40 18.55 -25.16
N ALA A 10 -11.22 19.47 -25.63
CA ALA A 10 -10.79 20.54 -26.54
C ALA A 10 -9.89 21.58 -25.83
N LEU A 11 -10.11 21.83 -24.55
CA LEU A 11 -9.28 22.75 -23.76
C LEU A 11 -7.90 22.11 -23.47
N ALA A 12 -7.86 20.81 -23.18
CA ALA A 12 -6.61 20.07 -23.03
C ALA A 12 -5.81 20.04 -24.34
N GLY A 13 -6.47 19.80 -25.48
CA GLY A 13 -5.84 19.82 -26.79
C GLY A 13 -5.34 21.22 -27.24
N ALA A 14 -6.00 22.30 -26.84
CA ALA A 14 -5.59 23.67 -27.15
C ALA A 14 -4.40 24.14 -26.28
N LEU A 15 -4.29 23.66 -25.05
CA LEU A 15 -3.13 23.89 -24.18
C LEU A 15 -1.88 23.15 -24.69
N LEU A 16 -2.03 21.95 -25.23
CA LEU A 16 -0.94 21.16 -25.79
C LEU A 16 -0.35 21.77 -27.09
N GLY A 17 -1.13 22.51 -27.85
CA GLY A 17 -0.66 23.15 -29.10
C GLY A 17 0.26 24.35 -28.92
N SER A 18 0.39 24.94 -27.72
CA SER A 18 1.21 26.10 -27.43
C SER A 18 2.52 25.78 -26.67
N LEU A 19 2.78 24.50 -26.35
CA LEU A 19 3.83 24.06 -25.43
C LEU A 19 4.96 23.33 -26.16
N SER A 20 5.63 23.99 -27.09
CA SER A 20 6.79 23.40 -27.82
C SER A 20 8.05 23.15 -26.96
N ALA A 21 7.97 23.30 -25.66
CA ALA A 21 9.03 23.05 -24.69
C ALA A 21 8.57 22.25 -23.44
N ALA A 22 7.35 21.70 -23.43
CA ALA A 22 6.85 20.91 -22.33
C ALA A 22 6.95 19.42 -22.66
N ASP A 23 7.49 18.65 -21.76
CA ASP A 23 7.36 17.21 -21.76
C ASP A 23 5.99 16.82 -21.21
N TYR A 24 5.39 15.75 -21.72
CA TYR A 24 4.15 15.22 -21.19
C TYR A 24 4.21 13.71 -21.10
N ASP A 25 3.67 13.19 -20.03
CA ASP A 25 3.52 11.77 -19.79
C ASP A 25 2.06 11.42 -19.52
N VAL A 26 1.56 10.38 -20.20
CA VAL A 26 0.23 9.83 -19.97
C VAL A 26 0.41 8.51 -19.27
N PHE A 27 -0.09 8.43 -18.06
CA PHE A 27 0.08 7.25 -17.23
C PHE A 27 -1.25 6.70 -16.73
N GLY A 28 -1.23 5.44 -16.38
CA GLY A 28 -2.39 4.81 -15.78
C GLY A 28 -2.44 3.30 -15.99
N HIS A 29 -3.62 2.76 -15.74
CA HIS A 29 -3.87 1.33 -15.94
C HIS A 29 -5.35 1.03 -16.11
N ILE A 30 -5.62 -0.14 -16.68
CA ILE A 30 -6.92 -0.79 -16.68
C ILE A 30 -6.69 -2.20 -16.13
N GLY A 31 -7.43 -2.56 -15.09
CA GLY A 31 -7.29 -3.87 -14.44
C GLY A 31 -8.63 -4.53 -14.18
N GLY A 32 -8.58 -5.84 -14.05
CA GLY A 32 -9.71 -6.66 -13.65
C GLY A 32 -9.27 -7.73 -12.68
N THR A 33 -10.14 -8.07 -11.75
CA THR A 33 -9.88 -9.11 -10.76
C THR A 33 -11.11 -9.93 -10.49
N PHE A 34 -10.89 -11.21 -10.23
CA PHE A 34 -11.88 -12.12 -9.66
C PHE A 34 -11.31 -12.75 -8.40
N ASN A 35 -12.02 -12.63 -7.31
CA ASN A 35 -11.68 -13.20 -6.02
C ASN A 35 -12.69 -14.28 -5.61
N LYS A 36 -12.17 -15.45 -5.24
CA LYS A 36 -12.93 -16.59 -4.73
C LYS A 36 -12.61 -16.80 -3.27
N GLY A 37 -13.58 -16.63 -2.39
CA GLY A 37 -13.48 -16.97 -0.97
C GLY A 37 -13.72 -18.45 -0.72
N PHE A 38 -12.96 -19.04 0.20
CA PHE A 38 -13.14 -20.42 0.66
C PHE A 38 -13.70 -20.46 2.09
N SER A 39 -14.17 -21.65 2.49
CA SER A 39 -14.70 -21.89 3.84
C SER A 39 -13.67 -21.49 4.91
N ASN A 40 -14.12 -20.82 5.94
CA ASN A 40 -13.36 -20.24 7.03
C ASN A 40 -12.60 -18.93 6.73
N GLY A 41 -12.73 -18.33 5.54
CA GLY A 41 -12.13 -17.05 5.24
C GLY A 41 -13.09 -16.11 4.52
N ASN A 42 -12.82 -14.79 4.55
CA ASN A 42 -13.61 -13.76 3.86
C ASN A 42 -15.12 -14.01 3.85
N LYS A 43 -15.68 -14.23 5.02
CA LYS A 43 -17.12 -14.46 5.14
C LYS A 43 -17.84 -13.14 5.20
N ALA A 44 -18.75 -12.89 4.27
CA ALA A 44 -19.74 -11.84 4.37
C ALA A 44 -21.01 -12.38 5.02
N PHE A 45 -21.64 -11.58 5.87
CA PHE A 45 -22.91 -11.91 6.48
C PHE A 45 -24.03 -11.78 5.44
N ASP A 46 -24.72 -12.87 5.16
CA ASP A 46 -25.89 -12.88 4.29
C ASP A 46 -27.15 -12.53 5.12
N TYR A 47 -27.56 -11.30 5.02
CA TYR A 47 -28.74 -10.79 5.75
C TYR A 47 -30.06 -11.43 5.31
N SER A 48 -30.10 -12.11 4.17
CA SER A 48 -31.32 -12.75 3.69
C SER A 48 -31.68 -14.02 4.49
N ASN A 49 -30.68 -14.68 5.06
CA ASN A 49 -30.86 -15.92 5.81
C ASN A 49 -30.13 -15.98 7.15
N GLY A 50 -29.43 -14.89 7.53
CA GLY A 50 -28.74 -14.81 8.81
C GLY A 50 -27.46 -15.63 8.92
N GLU A 51 -26.87 -16.07 7.80
CA GLU A 51 -25.70 -16.93 7.78
C GLU A 51 -24.47 -16.23 7.21
N TYR A 52 -23.29 -16.68 7.62
CA TYR A 52 -22.03 -16.27 6.99
C TYR A 52 -21.73 -17.14 5.79
N LYS A 53 -21.55 -16.53 4.63
CA LYS A 53 -21.17 -17.19 3.37
C LYS A 53 -19.79 -16.76 2.90
N ASN A 54 -19.15 -17.58 2.09
CA ASN A 54 -17.90 -17.20 1.44
C ASN A 54 -18.11 -15.98 0.55
N ALA A 55 -17.20 -15.02 0.62
CA ALA A 55 -17.27 -13.80 -0.16
C ALA A 55 -16.51 -13.94 -1.48
N ASP A 56 -17.27 -13.92 -2.56
CA ASP A 56 -16.74 -13.91 -3.93
C ASP A 56 -17.00 -12.53 -4.53
N TYR A 57 -16.08 -11.99 -5.31
CA TYR A 57 -16.32 -10.74 -6.02
C TYR A 57 -15.46 -10.62 -7.28
N ALA A 58 -15.96 -9.84 -8.23
CA ALA A 58 -15.22 -9.47 -9.42
C ALA A 58 -15.53 -8.03 -9.83
N GLY A 59 -14.54 -7.39 -10.42
CA GLY A 59 -14.70 -6.01 -10.89
C GLY A 59 -13.55 -5.55 -11.77
N LEU A 60 -13.72 -4.34 -12.27
CA LEU A 60 -12.77 -3.62 -13.09
C LEU A 60 -12.33 -2.35 -12.38
N THR A 61 -11.08 -1.96 -12.61
CA THR A 61 -10.51 -0.70 -12.17
C THR A 61 -9.81 -0.02 -13.33
N ALA A 62 -9.78 1.30 -13.31
CA ALA A 62 -9.03 2.09 -14.27
C ALA A 62 -8.48 3.35 -13.61
N GLN A 63 -7.29 3.73 -14.00
CA GLN A 63 -6.67 5.01 -13.71
C GLN A 63 -6.21 5.63 -15.02
N LEU A 64 -6.40 6.93 -15.17
CA LEU A 64 -5.87 7.71 -16.28
C LEU A 64 -5.37 9.03 -15.76
N GLY A 65 -4.12 9.32 -16.03
CA GLY A 65 -3.41 10.53 -15.63
C GLY A 65 -2.63 11.18 -16.74
N LEU A 66 -2.32 12.44 -16.50
CA LEU A 66 -1.44 13.26 -17.32
C LEU A 66 -0.50 14.02 -16.39
N ASP A 67 0.80 13.95 -16.66
CA ASP A 67 1.84 14.81 -16.12
C ASP A 67 2.36 15.73 -17.21
N ILE A 68 2.53 17.01 -16.90
CA ILE A 68 3.09 18.01 -17.81
C ILE A 68 4.29 18.64 -17.12
N GLY A 69 5.47 18.41 -17.71
CA GLY A 69 6.75 18.91 -17.24
C GLY A 69 7.19 20.20 -17.94
N PHE A 70 7.68 21.15 -17.16
CA PHE A 70 8.32 22.39 -17.62
C PHE A 70 9.73 22.47 -16.99
N GLY A 71 10.67 21.76 -17.54
CA GLY A 71 11.97 21.54 -16.91
C GLY A 71 11.81 20.73 -15.61
N ASN A 72 12.13 21.34 -14.48
CA ASN A 72 12.00 20.66 -13.18
C ASN A 72 10.61 20.81 -12.53
N LEU A 73 9.70 21.55 -13.14
CA LEU A 73 8.35 21.75 -12.61
C LEU A 73 7.37 20.84 -13.34
N HIS A 74 6.60 20.06 -12.58
CA HIS A 74 5.60 19.14 -13.05
C HIS A 74 4.22 19.48 -12.48
N ILE A 75 3.21 19.34 -13.30
CA ILE A 75 1.81 19.47 -12.91
C ILE A 75 1.10 18.20 -13.35
N GLY A 76 0.62 17.41 -12.40
CA GLY A 76 -0.04 16.15 -12.67
C GLY A 76 -1.47 16.12 -12.18
N ALA A 77 -2.32 15.40 -12.95
CA ALA A 77 -3.67 15.07 -12.55
C ALA A 77 -4.04 13.69 -13.04
N ALA A 78 -4.62 12.85 -12.18
CA ALA A 78 -5.16 11.56 -12.55
C ALA A 78 -6.51 11.30 -11.91
N GLY A 79 -7.37 10.64 -12.67
CA GLY A 79 -8.64 10.11 -12.20
C GLY A 79 -8.58 8.61 -12.08
N TRP A 80 -9.28 8.10 -11.09
CA TRP A 80 -9.40 6.70 -10.79
C TRP A 80 -10.87 6.28 -10.72
N GLY A 81 -11.19 5.09 -11.20
CA GLY A 81 -12.52 4.54 -11.17
C GLY A 81 -12.54 3.02 -11.02
N GLY A 82 -13.66 2.49 -10.55
CA GLY A 82 -13.87 1.06 -10.46
C GLY A 82 -15.34 0.69 -10.52
N TYR A 83 -15.57 -0.51 -10.99
CA TYR A 83 -16.91 -1.07 -11.11
C TYR A 83 -16.91 -2.55 -10.72
N GLY A 84 -17.65 -2.87 -9.65
CA GLY A 84 -17.92 -4.24 -9.25
C GLY A 84 -19.14 -4.76 -10.00
N PHE A 85 -18.96 -5.81 -10.82
CA PHE A 85 -20.04 -6.40 -11.60
C PHE A 85 -20.53 -7.75 -11.06
N TYR A 86 -19.82 -8.31 -10.08
CA TYR A 86 -20.20 -9.55 -9.42
C TYR A 86 -19.80 -9.53 -7.95
N GLY A 87 -20.67 -10.01 -7.09
CA GLY A 87 -20.42 -10.21 -5.67
C GLY A 87 -21.43 -11.15 -5.03
N SER A 88 -20.95 -11.96 -4.10
CA SER A 88 -21.75 -12.90 -3.34
C SER A 88 -21.14 -13.10 -1.94
N PRO A 89 -21.90 -13.11 -0.86
CA PRO A 89 -23.34 -12.76 -0.78
C PRO A 89 -23.57 -11.27 -1.02
N LYS A 90 -24.84 -10.89 -1.16
CA LYS A 90 -25.20 -9.47 -1.19
C LYS A 90 -24.84 -8.82 0.12
N ASP A 91 -24.03 -7.77 0.05
CA ASP A 91 -23.68 -6.96 1.21
C ASP A 91 -24.85 -6.02 1.54
N TYR A 92 -25.37 -6.16 2.75
CA TYR A 92 -26.46 -5.34 3.21
C TYR A 92 -25.93 -4.11 3.97
N THR A 93 -25.31 -3.22 3.27
CA THR A 93 -24.95 -1.89 3.83
C THR A 93 -26.14 -0.91 3.83
N GLY A 94 -27.38 -1.44 3.71
CA GLY A 94 -28.60 -0.63 3.56
C GLY A 94 -28.84 -0.08 2.16
N ASN A 95 -27.90 -0.19 1.25
CA ASN A 95 -27.93 0.34 -0.11
C ASN A 95 -28.14 -0.72 -1.19
N GLY A 96 -28.26 -2.00 -0.82
CA GLY A 96 -28.53 -3.10 -1.76
C GLY A 96 -27.35 -3.54 -2.63
N TYR A 97 -26.12 -3.12 -2.32
CA TYR A 97 -24.93 -3.53 -3.03
C TYR A 97 -24.54 -4.99 -2.74
N THR A 98 -23.91 -5.64 -3.70
CA THR A 98 -23.25 -6.91 -3.48
C THR A 98 -21.91 -6.69 -2.73
N TYR A 99 -21.38 -7.69 -2.06
CA TYR A 99 -20.08 -7.60 -1.39
C TYR A 99 -18.98 -7.13 -2.33
N GLY A 100 -18.99 -7.58 -3.59
CA GLY A 100 -18.06 -7.12 -4.61
C GLY A 100 -18.19 -5.65 -4.96
N GLU A 101 -19.42 -5.14 -5.06
CA GLU A 101 -19.67 -3.73 -5.33
C GLU A 101 -19.16 -2.84 -4.19
N SER A 102 -19.33 -3.26 -2.93
CA SER A 102 -18.84 -2.51 -1.78
C SER A 102 -17.30 -2.48 -1.71
N ARG A 103 -16.63 -3.47 -2.29
CA ARG A 103 -15.16 -3.51 -2.39
C ARG A 103 -14.60 -2.57 -3.46
N TYR A 104 -15.36 -2.32 -4.53
CA TYR A 104 -14.87 -1.51 -5.64
C TYR A 104 -15.12 -0.02 -5.45
N THR A 105 -16.07 0.38 -4.67
CA THR A 105 -16.27 1.75 -4.16
C THR A 105 -17.74 2.10 -3.87
N LYS A 106 -17.96 2.96 -2.88
CA LYS A 106 -19.22 3.69 -2.73
C LYS A 106 -19.34 4.86 -3.72
N LYS A 107 -18.20 5.27 -4.30
CA LYS A 107 -18.07 6.30 -5.33
C LYS A 107 -17.35 5.66 -6.50
N TYR A 108 -17.96 5.59 -7.65
CA TYR A 108 -17.41 4.95 -8.86
C TYR A 108 -16.13 5.61 -9.41
N GLY A 109 -15.64 6.66 -8.82
CA GLY A 109 -14.39 7.30 -9.18
C GLY A 109 -14.02 8.47 -8.28
N ASP A 110 -12.73 8.81 -8.28
CA ASP A 110 -12.14 9.93 -7.56
C ASP A 110 -10.87 10.41 -8.26
N LEU A 111 -10.27 11.49 -7.76
CA LEU A 111 -8.95 11.93 -8.18
C LEU A 111 -7.89 11.15 -7.40
N SER A 112 -7.02 10.41 -8.10
CA SER A 112 -5.86 9.76 -7.50
C SER A 112 -4.74 10.76 -7.28
N ASP A 113 -4.52 11.61 -8.26
CA ASP A 113 -3.45 12.58 -8.28
C ASP A 113 -4.01 13.95 -8.67
N LEU A 114 -3.49 14.97 -8.04
CA LEU A 114 -3.65 16.37 -8.40
C LEU A 114 -2.55 17.15 -7.71
N TYR A 115 -1.42 17.35 -8.39
CA TYR A 115 -0.22 17.88 -7.76
C TYR A 115 0.51 18.92 -8.59
N VAL A 116 1.30 19.72 -7.87
CA VAL A 116 2.44 20.44 -8.41
C VAL A 116 3.69 19.85 -7.77
N LYS A 117 4.65 19.43 -8.59
CA LYS A 117 5.91 18.82 -8.16
C LYS A 117 7.09 19.58 -8.76
N TYR A 118 8.14 19.74 -7.99
CA TYR A 118 9.42 20.27 -8.42
C TYR A 118 10.51 19.22 -8.20
N ASP A 119 11.13 18.77 -9.29
CA ASP A 119 12.18 17.77 -9.32
C ASP A 119 13.55 18.43 -9.53
N GLY A 120 14.07 19.09 -8.49
CA GLY A 120 15.38 19.71 -8.52
C GLY A 120 16.34 19.05 -7.51
N GLN A 121 17.31 19.82 -7.05
CA GLN A 121 18.17 19.39 -5.95
C GLN A 121 17.37 19.12 -4.65
N ILE A 122 16.27 19.84 -4.49
CA ILE A 122 15.23 19.56 -3.51
C ILE A 122 14.00 19.16 -4.30
N GLU A 123 13.45 18.00 -4.01
CA GLU A 123 12.17 17.55 -4.53
C GLU A 123 11.04 18.10 -3.64
N LEU A 124 10.03 18.69 -4.23
CA LEU A 124 8.87 19.23 -3.52
C LEU A 124 7.60 18.72 -4.21
N ALA A 125 6.61 18.32 -3.43
CA ALA A 125 5.29 17.96 -3.96
C ALA A 125 4.20 18.60 -3.09
N VAL A 126 3.17 19.14 -3.74
CA VAL A 126 2.01 19.76 -3.09
C VAL A 126 0.74 19.29 -3.78
N GLY A 127 -0.24 18.89 -3.00
CA GLY A 127 -1.53 18.40 -3.50
C GLY A 127 -1.73 16.93 -3.19
N ARG A 128 -2.21 16.17 -4.15
CA ARG A 128 -2.44 14.73 -4.03
C ARG A 128 -1.42 14.00 -4.92
N PHE A 129 -0.53 13.23 -4.32
CA PHE A 129 0.63 12.62 -5.00
C PHE A 129 1.03 11.30 -4.35
N ASP A 130 1.77 10.47 -5.09
CA ASP A 130 2.42 9.28 -4.54
C ASP A 130 3.66 9.67 -3.71
N THR A 131 3.78 9.08 -2.53
CA THR A 131 4.89 9.31 -1.59
C THR A 131 6.11 8.44 -1.83
N GLU A 132 6.16 7.65 -2.88
CA GLU A 132 7.26 6.72 -3.14
C GLU A 132 8.63 7.42 -3.17
N PHE A 133 8.69 8.65 -3.68
CA PHE A 133 9.92 9.44 -3.72
C PHE A 133 10.53 9.72 -2.33
N LEU A 134 9.74 9.69 -1.24
CA LEU A 134 10.25 9.85 0.13
C LEU A 134 11.07 8.64 0.60
N LYS A 135 10.89 7.48 -0.03
CA LYS A 135 11.56 6.20 0.33
C LYS A 135 11.36 5.79 1.79
N SER A 136 10.23 6.15 2.39
CA SER A 136 9.87 5.74 3.74
C SER A 136 9.33 4.30 3.75
N ASP A 137 9.69 3.52 4.74
CA ASP A 137 9.11 2.18 4.96
C ASP A 137 7.69 2.23 5.59
N TRP A 138 7.29 3.39 6.11
CA TRP A 138 6.08 3.56 6.95
C TRP A 138 5.02 4.47 6.33
N ILE A 139 5.35 5.15 5.25
CA ILE A 139 4.44 5.98 4.47
C ILE A 139 4.57 5.55 3.02
N ALA A 140 3.52 5.02 2.45
CA ALA A 140 3.49 4.62 1.05
C ALA A 140 2.11 4.87 0.44
N GLY A 141 2.08 5.03 -0.90
CA GLY A 141 0.87 5.28 -1.67
C GLY A 141 0.52 6.75 -1.80
N HIS A 142 -0.68 7.01 -2.29
CA HIS A 142 -1.13 8.37 -2.58
C HIS A 142 -1.56 9.10 -1.31
N THR A 143 -0.99 10.26 -1.07
CA THR A 143 -1.32 11.15 0.04
C THR A 143 -1.75 12.51 -0.48
N GLN A 144 -2.49 13.25 0.31
CA GLN A 144 -2.80 14.66 0.08
C GLN A 144 -2.10 15.50 1.13
N GLY A 145 -1.34 16.50 0.69
CA GLY A 145 -0.57 17.35 1.60
C GLY A 145 0.59 18.04 0.92
N VAL A 146 1.70 18.11 1.65
CA VAL A 146 2.97 18.67 1.18
C VAL A 146 4.10 17.73 1.56
N ALA A 147 5.03 17.51 0.66
CA ALA A 147 6.23 16.72 0.94
C ALA A 147 7.46 17.40 0.34
N ALA A 148 8.58 17.26 1.03
CA ALA A 148 9.88 17.75 0.60
C ALA A 148 10.94 16.69 0.85
N LYS A 149 11.92 16.62 -0.06
CA LYS A 149 13.07 15.74 0.06
C LYS A 149 14.29 16.40 -0.53
N TRP A 150 15.41 16.18 0.12
CA TRP A 150 16.72 16.51 -0.37
C TRP A 150 17.64 15.30 -0.26
N ASP A 151 18.30 14.94 -1.34
CA ASP A 151 19.23 13.83 -1.39
C ASP A 151 20.64 14.33 -1.78
N SER A 152 21.62 13.75 -1.12
CA SER A 152 23.02 13.76 -1.53
C SER A 152 23.48 12.32 -1.81
N LYS A 153 24.76 12.16 -2.13
CA LYS A 153 25.31 10.81 -2.43
C LYS A 153 25.12 9.78 -1.31
N TYR A 154 25.20 10.20 -0.06
CA TYR A 154 25.19 9.29 1.11
C TYR A 154 24.13 9.63 2.14
N PHE A 155 23.42 10.70 1.94
CA PHE A 155 22.55 11.26 2.95
C PHE A 155 21.36 11.94 2.30
N GLY A 156 20.18 11.64 2.76
CA GLY A 156 18.93 12.30 2.39
C GLY A 156 18.16 12.75 3.63
N VAL A 157 17.35 13.78 3.47
CA VAL A 157 16.40 14.25 4.48
C VAL A 157 15.06 14.44 3.81
N TRP A 158 14.00 14.00 4.47
CA TRP A 158 12.65 14.20 3.98
C TRP A 158 11.71 14.67 5.09
N ALA A 159 10.66 15.38 4.70
CA ALA A 159 9.57 15.76 5.59
C ALA A 159 8.26 15.76 4.80
N THR A 160 7.16 15.47 5.47
CA THR A 160 5.82 15.53 4.86
C THR A 160 4.77 15.93 5.90
N TRP A 161 3.77 16.66 5.42
CA TRP A 161 2.50 16.86 6.09
C TRP A 161 1.42 16.23 5.23
N VAL A 162 0.63 15.35 5.83
CA VAL A 162 -0.44 14.59 5.19
C VAL A 162 -1.74 14.87 5.92
N ASN A 163 -2.77 15.33 5.21
CA ASN A 163 -4.08 15.57 5.77
C ASN A 163 -5.15 14.60 5.24
N ASP A 164 -4.84 13.86 4.18
CA ASP A 164 -5.69 12.80 3.64
C ASP A 164 -4.83 11.77 2.89
N TYR A 165 -5.27 10.54 2.79
CA TYR A 165 -4.57 9.54 2.01
C TYR A 165 -5.49 8.45 1.45
N ALA A 166 -5.10 7.89 0.33
CA ALA A 166 -5.75 6.77 -0.29
C ALA A 166 -4.93 5.49 -0.07
N THR A 167 -5.53 4.53 0.61
CA THR A 167 -4.97 3.18 0.63
C THR A 167 -5.43 2.48 -0.61
N TYR A 168 -4.59 2.37 -1.59
CA TYR A 168 -4.89 1.45 -2.63
C TYR A 168 -3.71 0.57 -2.96
N GLY A 169 -3.99 -0.61 -3.13
CA GLY A 169 -3.46 -1.68 -3.85
C GLY A 169 -1.98 -1.93 -3.92
N TYR A 170 -1.17 -1.28 -3.15
CA TYR A 170 0.26 -1.26 -3.33
C TYR A 170 1.01 -1.95 -2.19
N LYS A 171 1.74 -3.02 -2.51
CA LYS A 171 2.68 -3.69 -1.59
C LYS A 171 4.07 -3.72 -2.22
N PRO A 172 4.82 -2.62 -2.22
CA PRO A 172 6.02 -2.46 -3.02
C PRO A 172 7.19 -3.36 -2.64
N ASN A 173 7.16 -4.00 -1.50
CA ASN A 173 8.29 -4.76 -0.98
C ASN A 173 8.27 -6.26 -1.25
N ARG A 174 7.21 -6.77 -1.87
CA ARG A 174 7.21 -8.15 -2.30
C ARG A 174 7.63 -8.20 -3.74
N PHE A 175 8.89 -8.54 -3.98
CA PHE A 175 9.49 -8.74 -5.30
C PHE A 175 9.50 -7.53 -6.24
N GLY A 176 9.43 -6.31 -5.73
CA GLY A 176 9.49 -5.13 -6.58
C GLY A 176 8.34 -5.03 -7.58
N SER A 177 7.42 -5.99 -7.62
CA SER A 177 6.35 -5.94 -8.58
C SER A 177 5.18 -5.15 -8.03
N GLU A 178 4.73 -4.18 -8.81
CA GLU A 178 3.50 -3.43 -8.60
C GLU A 178 2.24 -4.30 -8.57
N ILE A 179 2.38 -5.57 -8.92
CA ILE A 179 1.32 -6.56 -9.07
C ILE A 179 0.96 -7.22 -7.74
N SER A 180 1.71 -6.93 -6.71
CA SER A 180 1.71 -7.68 -5.47
C SER A 180 0.51 -7.46 -4.57
N SER A 181 -0.50 -6.72 -4.97
CA SER A 181 -1.65 -6.52 -4.10
C SER A 181 -2.91 -7.11 -4.66
N PHE A 182 -3.19 -8.23 -4.18
CA PHE A 182 -4.26 -9.13 -4.43
C PHE A 182 -5.68 -8.56 -4.37
N ASP A 183 -6.02 -7.94 -3.29
CA ASP A 183 -7.37 -7.45 -3.03
C ASP A 183 -7.53 -5.99 -3.35
N ARG A 184 -6.51 -5.40 -3.92
CA ARG A 184 -6.45 -3.97 -4.02
C ARG A 184 -6.42 -3.42 -5.42
N TYR A 185 -6.75 -4.24 -6.38
CA TYR A 185 -7.33 -3.73 -7.62
C TYR A 185 -8.73 -3.15 -7.38
N SER A 186 -9.18 -3.14 -6.13
CA SER A 186 -10.37 -2.41 -5.75
C SER A 186 -10.08 -0.93 -5.82
N SER A 187 -10.88 -0.21 -6.55
CA SER A 187 -10.92 1.25 -6.63
C SER A 187 -11.41 1.91 -5.36
N SER A 188 -11.44 1.19 -4.24
CA SER A 188 -11.81 1.85 -3.00
C SER A 188 -10.67 2.75 -2.58
N PHE A 189 -10.68 3.98 -3.07
CA PHE A 189 -10.25 5.10 -2.30
C PHE A 189 -11.07 5.06 -1.01
N ASN A 190 -10.62 4.29 -0.07
CA ASN A 190 -10.93 4.58 1.28
C ASN A 190 -10.18 5.87 1.56
N HIS A 191 -10.83 6.99 1.24
CA HIS A 191 -10.52 8.22 1.89
C HIS A 191 -10.74 7.92 3.36
N PHE A 192 -9.70 7.57 4.03
CA PHE A 192 -9.65 7.84 5.41
C PHE A 192 -9.56 9.35 5.43
N ASP A 193 -10.72 9.93 5.55
CA ASP A 193 -10.81 11.30 5.98
C ASP A 193 -10.03 11.35 7.29
N ILE A 194 -8.73 11.71 7.17
CA ILE A 194 -7.90 11.97 8.34
C ILE A 194 -8.43 13.25 8.99
N GLY A 195 -9.63 13.68 8.62
CA GLY A 195 -10.27 14.89 9.04
C GLY A 195 -10.07 15.15 10.51
N ASN A 196 -9.28 16.16 10.85
CA ASN A 196 -8.70 16.46 12.14
C ASN A 196 -7.60 15.49 12.62
N ARG A 197 -6.95 14.75 11.72
CA ARG A 197 -5.94 13.74 12.04
C ARG A 197 -4.71 13.89 11.16
N ASP A 198 -4.20 15.10 11.07
CA ASP A 198 -3.02 15.39 10.27
C ASP A 198 -1.82 14.56 10.72
N LEU A 199 -1.03 14.10 9.76
CA LEU A 199 0.26 13.48 10.01
C LEU A 199 1.37 14.43 9.63
N PHE A 200 2.26 14.72 10.57
CA PHE A 200 3.56 15.34 10.33
C PHE A 200 4.63 14.26 10.46
N ALA A 201 5.42 14.09 9.43
CA ALA A 201 6.45 13.07 9.43
C ALA A 201 7.76 13.62 8.84
N GLY A 202 8.86 13.05 9.30
CA GLY A 202 10.18 13.35 8.75
C GLY A 202 11.17 12.27 9.07
N GLY A 203 12.22 12.19 8.25
CA GLY A 203 13.24 11.18 8.40
C GLY A 203 14.52 11.53 7.67
N ILE A 204 15.49 10.67 7.86
CA ILE A 204 16.82 10.74 7.27
C ILE A 204 17.08 9.41 6.57
N ASN A 205 17.66 9.45 5.38
CA ASN A 205 18.16 8.26 4.70
C ASN A 205 19.68 8.34 4.65
N ILE A 206 20.37 7.36 5.21
CA ILE A 206 21.82 7.22 5.15
C ILE A 206 22.13 5.98 4.33
N ASP A 207 22.86 6.13 3.23
CA ASP A 207 23.28 5.02 2.36
C ASP A 207 24.78 5.06 2.14
N LEU A 208 25.48 4.13 2.80
CA LEU A 208 26.94 3.94 2.69
C LEU A 208 27.29 2.79 1.74
N GLY A 209 26.33 2.31 0.96
CA GLY A 209 26.44 1.16 0.08
C GLY A 209 26.19 -0.17 0.82
N PHE A 210 27.06 -0.54 1.74
CA PHE A 210 26.90 -1.77 2.54
C PHE A 210 26.04 -1.60 3.79
N LEU A 211 25.81 -0.36 4.23
CA LEU A 211 25.00 -0.02 5.42
C LEU A 211 24.00 1.07 5.06
N LYS A 212 22.73 0.80 5.32
CA LYS A 212 21.62 1.76 5.20
C LYS A 212 20.97 1.97 6.55
N ILE A 213 20.67 3.21 6.89
CA ILE A 213 20.01 3.59 8.16
C ILE A 213 18.97 4.64 7.87
N ASP A 214 17.72 4.37 8.25
CA ASP A 214 16.54 5.22 7.93
C ASP A 214 15.77 5.56 9.22
N PRO A 215 16.26 6.48 10.08
CA PRO A 215 15.52 6.97 11.23
C PRO A 215 14.39 7.90 10.79
N PHE A 216 13.27 7.84 11.53
CA PHE A 216 12.09 8.67 11.27
C PHE A 216 11.34 9.05 12.55
N VAL A 217 10.54 10.10 12.46
CA VAL A 217 9.57 10.52 13.48
C VAL A 217 8.26 10.84 12.79
N HIS A 218 7.15 10.36 13.36
CA HIS A 218 5.78 10.67 12.97
C HIS A 218 5.04 11.31 14.14
N TYR A 219 4.31 12.36 13.89
CA TYR A 219 3.38 12.97 14.82
C TYR A 219 1.99 13.02 14.20
N TRP A 220 1.07 12.30 14.78
CA TRP A 220 -0.31 12.20 14.35
C TRP A 220 -1.16 13.10 15.25
N LEU A 221 -1.84 14.06 14.63
CA LEU A 221 -2.65 15.04 15.34
C LEU A 221 -4.09 14.56 15.49
N GLY A 222 -4.50 14.21 16.71
CA GLY A 222 -5.87 13.86 17.03
C GLY A 222 -6.39 12.55 16.46
N GLY A 223 -7.54 12.13 16.93
CA GLY A 223 -8.33 11.06 16.31
C GLY A 223 -7.96 9.62 16.62
N TYR A 224 -7.03 9.36 17.51
CA TYR A 224 -6.66 8.01 17.95
C TYR A 224 -7.31 7.72 19.29
N GLY A 225 -8.17 6.71 19.32
CA GLY A 225 -8.79 6.20 20.53
C GLY A 225 -8.13 4.91 20.99
N TYR A 226 -8.19 4.64 22.28
CA TYR A 226 -7.78 3.37 22.84
C TYR A 226 -8.70 2.24 22.35
N TYR A 227 -8.13 1.16 21.85
CA TYR A 227 -8.89 -0.01 21.45
C TYR A 227 -9.41 -0.74 22.66
N GLY A 228 -10.70 -0.70 22.93
CA GLY A 228 -11.38 -1.43 23.99
C GLY A 228 -12.12 -0.58 25.01
N ASP A 229 -12.00 0.74 24.94
CA ASP A 229 -12.79 1.64 25.77
C ASP A 229 -13.67 2.53 24.87
N GLU A 230 -14.90 2.09 24.64
CA GLU A 230 -15.89 2.84 23.86
C GLU A 230 -16.26 4.19 24.50
N THR A 231 -15.90 4.39 25.78
CA THR A 231 -16.19 5.61 26.53
C THR A 231 -15.13 6.68 26.37
N ASN A 232 -13.91 6.33 25.94
CA ASN A 232 -12.77 7.21 25.71
C ASN A 232 -12.28 7.22 24.28
N ALA A 233 -13.16 7.10 23.30
CA ALA A 233 -12.88 7.40 21.90
C ALA A 233 -12.53 8.90 21.72
N GLY A 234 -11.53 9.36 22.46
CA GLY A 234 -11.07 10.74 22.50
C GLY A 234 -10.12 11.04 21.35
N ASN A 235 -10.04 12.28 20.96
CA ASN A 235 -9.07 12.83 20.00
C ASN A 235 -7.66 12.85 20.62
N HIS A 236 -7.02 11.69 20.76
CA HIS A 236 -5.64 11.61 21.23
C HIS A 236 -4.67 11.78 20.06
N SER A 237 -3.61 12.53 20.29
CA SER A 237 -2.47 12.57 19.38
C SER A 237 -1.55 11.39 19.63
N MET A 238 -0.74 11.04 18.63
CA MET A 238 0.18 9.92 18.74
C MET A 238 1.55 10.32 18.18
N ILE A 239 2.60 9.86 18.83
CA ILE A 239 3.97 9.99 18.35
C ILE A 239 4.54 8.61 18.06
N GLN A 240 5.28 8.52 16.96
CA GLN A 240 6.06 7.34 16.60
C GLN A 240 7.49 7.78 16.29
N ALA A 241 8.46 7.01 16.73
CA ALA A 241 9.85 7.19 16.34
C ALA A 241 10.48 5.82 16.11
N GLY A 242 11.31 5.72 15.10
CA GLY A 242 11.90 4.44 14.76
C GLY A 242 13.05 4.56 13.80
N THR A 243 13.59 3.40 13.46
CA THR A 243 14.65 3.29 12.44
C THR A 243 14.61 1.92 11.78
N LYS A 244 15.05 1.88 10.53
CA LYS A 244 15.47 0.67 9.85
C LYS A 244 16.98 0.72 9.68
N VAL A 245 17.63 -0.41 9.91
CA VAL A 245 19.04 -0.64 9.60
C VAL A 245 19.11 -1.83 8.65
N ALA A 246 19.84 -1.71 7.56
CA ALA A 246 20.10 -2.81 6.64
C ALA A 246 21.59 -2.92 6.34
N LEU A 247 22.09 -4.15 6.37
CA LEU A 247 23.45 -4.52 5.98
C LEU A 247 23.38 -5.32 4.69
N GLU A 248 24.08 -4.87 3.66
CA GLU A 248 24.10 -5.50 2.34
C GLU A 248 25.49 -5.99 2.00
N PHE A 249 25.64 -7.29 1.71
CA PHE A 249 26.90 -7.92 1.34
C PHE A 249 26.74 -8.68 0.02
N GLY A 250 27.80 -8.66 -0.79
CA GLY A 250 27.79 -9.31 -2.10
C GLY A 250 27.35 -8.36 -3.22
N ASN A 251 26.83 -8.90 -4.30
CA ASN A 251 26.38 -8.12 -5.45
C ASN A 251 25.22 -8.80 -6.19
N ASP A 252 24.49 -8.00 -6.95
CA ASP A 252 23.28 -8.45 -7.68
C ASP A 252 23.60 -9.42 -8.84
N ALA A 253 24.83 -9.44 -9.35
CA ALA A 253 25.23 -10.33 -10.44
C ALA A 253 25.50 -11.78 -9.97
N SER A 254 25.68 -11.99 -8.67
CA SER A 254 25.98 -13.32 -8.10
C SER A 254 25.09 -13.63 -6.89
N ILE A 255 25.57 -13.37 -5.71
CA ILE A 255 24.85 -13.57 -4.46
C ILE A 255 24.91 -12.27 -3.67
N LYS A 256 23.77 -11.84 -3.17
CA LYS A 256 23.61 -10.70 -2.28
C LYS A 256 22.86 -11.13 -1.03
N SER A 257 23.40 -10.83 0.13
CA SER A 257 22.75 -11.01 1.44
C SER A 257 22.34 -9.65 1.97
N ILE A 258 21.14 -9.56 2.51
CA ILE A 258 20.55 -8.35 3.11
C ILE A 258 20.02 -8.74 4.49
N THR A 259 20.74 -8.32 5.52
CA THR A 259 20.26 -8.44 6.91
C THR A 259 19.61 -7.12 7.30
N SER A 260 18.36 -7.13 7.72
CA SER A 260 17.66 -5.92 8.12
C SER A 260 17.03 -6.03 9.51
N GLY A 261 17.03 -4.91 10.22
CA GLY A 261 16.34 -4.73 11.48
C GLY A 261 15.52 -3.46 11.49
N ARG A 262 14.34 -3.51 12.11
CA ARG A 262 13.46 -2.37 12.32
C ARG A 262 13.05 -2.28 13.77
N VAL A 263 13.11 -1.07 14.30
CA VAL A 263 12.59 -0.75 15.64
C VAL A 263 11.67 0.45 15.49
N LEU A 264 10.49 0.37 16.10
CA LEU A 264 9.57 1.49 16.20
C LEU A 264 9.01 1.55 17.62
N TRP A 265 9.05 2.72 18.20
CA TRP A 265 8.34 3.08 19.41
C TRP A 265 7.12 3.93 19.05
N GLN A 266 6.01 3.69 19.74
CA GLN A 266 4.76 4.41 19.57
C GLN A 266 4.17 4.74 20.93
N ASN A 267 3.67 5.96 21.08
CA ASN A 267 2.94 6.42 22.25
C ASN A 267 1.68 7.19 21.86
N ILE A 268 0.54 6.85 22.45
CA ILE A 268 -0.69 7.63 22.31
C ILE A 268 -0.75 8.61 23.49
N ILE A 269 -0.68 9.91 23.19
CA ILE A 269 -0.51 10.97 24.18
C ILE A 269 -1.77 11.13 25.01
N GLY A 270 -1.62 11.11 26.34
CA GLY A 270 -2.73 11.30 27.27
C GLY A 270 -3.47 10.02 27.68
N VAL A 271 -2.95 8.87 27.28
CA VAL A 271 -3.43 7.57 27.72
C VAL A 271 -2.38 6.90 28.60
N ASP A 272 -2.76 6.46 29.79
CA ASP A 272 -1.84 5.80 30.72
C ASP A 272 -1.41 4.41 30.15
N SER A 273 -0.11 4.12 30.24
CA SER A 273 0.48 2.83 29.86
C SER A 273 0.38 2.47 28.37
N ASP A 274 0.48 3.44 27.47
CA ASP A 274 0.22 3.23 26.04
C ASP A 274 1.48 3.18 25.16
N ASP A 275 2.64 3.05 25.76
CA ASP A 275 3.88 2.79 25.04
C ASP A 275 3.86 1.40 24.41
N THR A 276 4.08 1.31 23.12
CA THR A 276 4.29 0.04 22.45
C THR A 276 5.51 0.08 21.56
N PHE A 277 6.08 -1.09 21.30
CA PHE A 277 7.28 -1.24 20.49
C PHE A 277 7.04 -2.28 19.39
N LEU A 278 7.62 -2.06 18.25
CA LEU A 278 7.82 -3.07 17.22
C LEU A 278 9.32 -3.36 17.11
N PHE A 279 9.66 -4.65 17.17
CA PHE A 279 10.96 -5.17 16.81
C PHE A 279 10.79 -6.10 15.62
N TRP A 280 11.60 -5.92 14.59
CA TRP A 280 11.52 -6.73 13.38
C TRP A 280 12.92 -6.96 12.85
N ALA A 281 13.25 -8.22 12.57
CA ALA A 281 14.50 -8.60 11.92
C ALA A 281 14.22 -9.60 10.80
N ASP A 282 14.86 -9.41 9.67
CA ASP A 282 14.85 -10.38 8.58
C ASP A 282 16.20 -10.49 7.86
N GLU A 283 16.41 -11.65 7.26
CA GLU A 283 17.51 -11.97 6.39
C GLU A 283 16.98 -12.37 5.03
N GLU A 284 17.51 -11.79 3.97
CA GLU A 284 17.19 -12.11 2.59
C GLU A 284 18.47 -12.42 1.82
N VAL A 285 18.50 -13.56 1.15
CA VAL A 285 19.57 -13.92 0.22
C VAL A 285 19.03 -13.91 -1.21
N ARG A 286 19.66 -13.16 -2.08
CA ARG A 286 19.35 -13.04 -3.50
C ARG A 286 20.40 -13.75 -4.34
N PHE A 287 19.96 -14.48 -5.35
CA PHE A 287 20.80 -15.12 -6.35
C PHE A 287 20.55 -14.48 -7.72
N LYS A 288 21.57 -13.82 -8.25
CA LYS A 288 21.54 -13.09 -9.54
C LYS A 288 20.35 -12.11 -9.65
N ASN A 289 19.93 -11.54 -8.54
CA ASN A 289 18.76 -10.70 -8.41
C ASN A 289 17.44 -11.29 -8.96
N MET A 290 17.42 -12.60 -9.23
CA MET A 290 16.25 -13.31 -9.77
C MET A 290 15.56 -14.18 -8.72
N VAL A 291 16.33 -14.92 -7.93
CA VAL A 291 15.79 -15.79 -6.88
C VAL A 291 16.09 -15.15 -5.54
N LYS A 292 15.13 -15.10 -4.66
CA LYS A 292 15.33 -14.70 -3.28
C LYS A 292 14.70 -15.70 -2.32
N VAL A 293 15.38 -15.90 -1.21
CA VAL A 293 14.91 -16.68 -0.08
C VAL A 293 15.25 -15.96 1.20
N GLY A 294 14.44 -16.11 2.21
CA GLY A 294 14.74 -15.48 3.48
C GLY A 294 13.83 -15.92 4.60
N ALA A 295 14.13 -15.41 5.78
CA ALA A 295 13.38 -15.64 6.99
C ALA A 295 13.39 -14.39 7.85
N GLY A 296 12.41 -14.25 8.70
CA GLY A 296 12.34 -13.14 9.63
C GLY A 296 11.50 -13.45 10.85
N TRP A 297 11.59 -12.53 11.79
CA TRP A 297 10.81 -12.55 13.01
C TRP A 297 10.45 -11.12 13.39
N TYR A 298 9.27 -10.94 13.97
CA TYR A 298 8.87 -9.66 14.54
C TYR A 298 8.02 -9.86 15.80
N SER A 299 7.97 -8.81 16.61
CA SER A 299 7.14 -8.75 17.80
C SER A 299 6.62 -7.35 18.03
N VAL A 300 5.34 -7.26 18.40
CA VAL A 300 4.64 -6.04 18.80
C VAL A 300 4.37 -6.07 20.28
N GLY A 301 4.55 -4.95 20.95
CA GLY A 301 4.31 -4.81 22.39
C GLY A 301 2.85 -5.09 22.81
N LYS A 302 2.67 -5.33 24.10
CA LYS A 302 1.40 -5.78 24.68
C LYS A 302 0.36 -4.68 24.89
N ASN A 303 0.75 -3.41 24.86
CA ASN A 303 -0.13 -2.32 25.23
C ASN A 303 -1.03 -1.89 24.07
N ASN A 304 -0.49 -1.85 22.83
CA ASN A 304 -1.25 -1.48 21.64
C ASN A 304 -0.66 -2.12 20.38
N GLY A 305 -1.41 -2.12 19.29
CA GLY A 305 -0.89 -2.44 17.97
C GLY A 305 -0.21 -1.22 17.32
N ILE A 306 0.52 -1.45 16.23
CA ILE A 306 1.22 -0.41 15.49
C ILE A 306 0.31 0.16 14.40
N TYR A 307 0.18 1.47 14.39
CA TYR A 307 -0.57 2.23 13.38
C TYR A 307 0.35 2.57 12.20
N THR A 308 -0.14 2.36 10.98
CA THR A 308 0.59 2.70 9.76
C THR A 308 -0.35 3.27 8.70
N ILE A 309 0.13 4.10 7.80
CA ILE A 309 -0.63 4.47 6.60
C ILE A 309 -0.57 3.36 5.57
N ASN A 310 0.53 2.92 5.21
CA ASN A 310 0.83 1.73 4.42
C ASN A 310 2.25 1.36 4.79
N ASP A 311 2.45 0.13 5.11
CA ASP A 311 3.78 -0.34 5.39
C ASP A 311 4.33 -1.14 4.21
N ARG A 312 5.63 -1.19 4.13
CA ARG A 312 6.34 -2.02 3.17
C ARG A 312 6.62 -3.42 3.73
N SER A 313 5.64 -4.01 4.41
CA SER A 313 5.76 -5.38 4.93
C SER A 313 5.71 -6.43 3.83
N ARG A 314 6.16 -7.63 4.16
CA ARG A 314 6.07 -8.80 3.26
C ARG A 314 4.72 -9.49 3.30
N PHE A 315 3.85 -9.11 4.24
CA PHE A 315 2.56 -9.77 4.45
C PHE A 315 1.50 -9.26 3.48
N TYR A 316 0.65 -10.14 3.02
CA TYR A 316 -0.56 -9.81 2.24
C TYR A 316 -1.79 -9.58 3.12
N GLY A 317 -1.72 -9.95 4.39
CA GLY A 317 -2.75 -9.61 5.35
C GLY A 317 -3.00 -8.11 5.40
N THR A 318 -4.21 -7.74 5.78
CA THR A 318 -4.58 -6.34 5.91
C THR A 318 -4.06 -5.74 7.20
N THR A 319 -3.38 -4.60 7.08
CA THR A 319 -3.29 -3.62 8.17
C THR A 319 -4.34 -2.57 7.94
N TYR A 320 -5.00 -2.18 9.00
CA TYR A 320 -5.85 -1.00 9.02
C TYR A 320 -5.10 0.11 9.74
N LEU A 321 -5.50 1.36 9.54
CA LEU A 321 -5.08 2.47 10.41
C LEU A 321 -5.16 2.10 11.89
N THR A 322 -6.22 1.37 12.24
CA THR A 322 -6.43 0.82 13.56
C THR A 322 -6.07 -0.66 13.52
N PRO A 323 -4.92 -1.08 14.08
CA PRO A 323 -4.52 -2.47 14.06
C PRO A 323 -5.50 -3.31 14.87
N SER A 324 -6.19 -4.24 14.21
CA SER A 324 -7.00 -5.23 14.90
C SER A 324 -6.11 -6.35 15.46
N LYS A 325 -6.63 -7.13 16.42
CA LYS A 325 -5.92 -8.31 16.95
C LYS A 325 -5.59 -9.37 15.87
N SER A 326 -6.23 -9.32 14.72
CA SER A 326 -5.98 -10.20 13.59
C SER A 326 -4.99 -9.64 12.57
N SER A 327 -4.52 -8.43 12.78
CA SER A 327 -3.50 -7.77 11.95
C SER A 327 -2.10 -8.27 12.31
N TYR A 328 -1.19 -8.31 11.36
CA TYR A 328 0.21 -8.65 11.65
C TYR A 328 0.90 -7.61 12.56
N PHE A 329 0.41 -6.38 12.64
CA PHE A 329 0.82 -5.37 13.62
C PHE A 329 -0.14 -5.23 14.80
N GLY A 330 -0.94 -6.26 15.05
CA GLY A 330 -1.83 -6.31 16.19
C GLY A 330 -1.10 -6.27 17.54
N GLN A 331 -1.83 -5.88 18.58
CA GLN A 331 -1.35 -5.87 19.95
C GLN A 331 -0.84 -7.25 20.39
N ASN A 332 0.34 -7.30 21.02
CA ASN A 332 0.96 -8.50 21.57
C ASN A 332 1.16 -9.64 20.54
N VAL A 333 1.44 -9.28 19.29
CA VAL A 333 1.71 -10.24 18.21
C VAL A 333 3.20 -10.53 18.15
N SER A 334 3.55 -11.80 18.12
CA SER A 334 4.91 -12.27 17.82
C SER A 334 4.85 -13.41 16.82
N SER A 335 5.59 -13.28 15.71
CA SER A 335 5.56 -14.27 14.63
C SER A 335 6.87 -14.33 13.89
N TRP A 336 7.18 -15.52 13.41
CA TRP A 336 8.27 -15.76 12.47
C TRP A 336 7.72 -16.06 11.08
N TYR A 337 8.54 -15.87 10.07
CA TYR A 337 8.16 -16.16 8.69
C TYR A 337 9.36 -16.60 7.85
N ILE A 338 9.05 -17.34 6.81
CA ILE A 338 9.97 -17.66 5.73
C ILE A 338 9.34 -17.22 4.41
N PHE A 339 10.17 -16.88 3.46
CA PHE A 339 9.72 -16.48 2.14
C PHE A 339 10.69 -16.95 1.06
N ALA A 340 10.16 -17.12 -0.13
CA ALA A 340 10.92 -17.42 -1.32
C ALA A 340 10.28 -16.72 -2.51
N GLY A 341 11.06 -16.49 -3.56
CA GLY A 341 10.51 -15.97 -4.78
C GLY A 341 11.46 -15.98 -5.95
N PHE A 342 10.86 -15.74 -7.08
CA PHE A 342 11.52 -15.65 -8.37
C PHE A 342 11.00 -14.41 -9.09
N GLU A 343 11.91 -13.59 -9.62
CA GLU A 343 11.61 -12.38 -10.36
C GLU A 343 12.37 -12.39 -11.68
N SER A 344 11.65 -12.22 -12.77
CA SER A 344 12.21 -12.09 -14.11
C SER A 344 11.38 -11.12 -14.93
N GLU A 345 11.83 -10.78 -16.13
CA GLU A 345 11.08 -9.94 -17.04
C GLU A 345 9.75 -10.57 -17.51
N ILE A 346 9.61 -11.89 -17.40
CA ILE A 346 8.46 -12.62 -17.93
C ILE A 346 7.55 -13.14 -16.80
N VAL A 347 8.14 -13.70 -15.74
CA VAL A 347 7.39 -14.40 -14.69
C VAL A 347 7.90 -13.95 -13.33
N ASN A 348 6.97 -13.63 -12.43
CA ASN A 348 7.26 -13.34 -11.05
C ASN A 348 6.47 -14.31 -10.17
N PHE A 349 7.14 -14.89 -9.21
CA PHE A 349 6.55 -15.79 -8.22
C PHE A 349 6.94 -15.33 -6.81
N ASP A 350 5.97 -15.33 -5.92
CA ASP A 350 6.16 -14.95 -4.52
C ASP A 350 5.47 -15.93 -3.59
N LEU A 351 6.18 -16.37 -2.56
CA LEU A 351 5.73 -17.32 -1.55
C LEU A 351 6.09 -16.82 -0.17
N LEU A 352 5.15 -16.85 0.76
CA LEU A 352 5.39 -16.57 2.17
C LEU A 352 4.61 -17.53 3.06
N TYR A 353 5.27 -17.99 4.12
CA TYR A 353 4.65 -18.68 5.23
C TYR A 353 5.06 -17.99 6.54
N ALA A 354 4.07 -17.56 7.32
CA ALA A 354 4.25 -17.00 8.65
C ALA A 354 3.50 -17.81 9.68
N ASN A 355 4.07 -17.91 10.88
CA ASN A 355 3.47 -18.62 11.99
C ASN A 355 3.83 -18.00 13.33
N GLY A 356 2.91 -18.08 14.29
CA GLY A 356 2.97 -17.45 15.59
C GLY A 356 1.59 -16.93 15.97
N ASP A 357 1.54 -15.77 16.63
CA ASP A 357 0.27 -15.11 16.93
C ASP A 357 -0.43 -14.58 15.67
N TYR A 358 0.36 -14.13 14.68
CA TYR A 358 -0.12 -13.94 13.32
C TYR A 358 0.38 -15.06 12.43
N ASN A 359 -0.49 -15.56 11.58
CA ASN A 359 -0.14 -16.60 10.62
C ASN A 359 -0.68 -16.25 9.22
N GLU A 360 0.13 -16.54 8.21
CA GLU A 360 -0.19 -16.29 6.81
C GLU A 360 0.48 -17.37 5.94
N PHE A 361 -0.27 -17.85 4.97
CA PHE A 361 0.27 -18.51 3.80
C PHE A 361 -0.18 -17.75 2.56
N SER A 362 0.77 -17.32 1.76
CA SER A 362 0.46 -16.64 0.50
C SER A 362 1.39 -17.10 -0.61
N ALA A 363 0.81 -17.32 -1.78
CA ALA A 363 1.52 -17.71 -2.99
C ALA A 363 0.92 -16.95 -4.17
N ILE A 364 1.76 -16.23 -4.92
CA ILE A 364 1.33 -15.42 -6.07
C ILE A 364 2.24 -15.70 -7.24
N LEU A 365 1.63 -15.85 -8.40
CA LEU A 365 2.28 -15.96 -9.68
C LEU A 365 1.76 -14.85 -10.59
N SER A 366 2.65 -14.12 -11.21
CA SER A 366 2.31 -13.17 -12.27
C SER A 366 3.16 -13.40 -13.51
N TRP A 367 2.58 -13.09 -14.63
CA TRP A 367 3.16 -13.26 -15.95
C TRP A 367 3.03 -11.96 -16.72
N ASN A 368 4.16 -11.38 -17.10
CA ASN A 368 4.20 -10.27 -18.02
C ASN A 368 4.03 -10.83 -19.45
N VAL A 369 2.84 -10.67 -20.02
CA VAL A 369 2.48 -11.22 -21.32
C VAL A 369 3.18 -10.44 -22.44
N PHE A 370 3.28 -9.14 -22.30
CA PHE A 370 4.10 -8.28 -23.14
C PHE A 370 4.49 -6.99 -22.40
N LYS A 371 5.63 -6.42 -22.80
CA LYS A 371 6.08 -5.09 -22.43
C LYS A 371 6.59 -4.37 -23.67
N ALA A 372 5.97 -3.26 -24.03
CA ALA A 372 6.40 -2.42 -25.13
C ALA A 372 7.39 -1.34 -24.67
N LYS A 373 8.09 -0.70 -25.63
CA LYS A 373 9.10 0.33 -25.32
C LYS A 373 8.54 1.63 -24.71
N ASN A 374 7.24 1.84 -24.81
CA ASN A 374 6.50 3.00 -24.30
C ASN A 374 5.77 2.70 -22.97
N ASP A 375 6.33 1.83 -22.15
CA ASP A 375 5.81 1.39 -20.85
C ASP A 375 4.44 0.69 -20.87
N LEU A 376 3.86 0.48 -22.05
CA LEU A 376 2.67 -0.34 -22.19
C LEU A 376 3.00 -1.79 -21.85
N ALA A 377 2.38 -2.31 -20.79
CA ALA A 377 2.60 -3.67 -20.31
C ALA A 377 1.29 -4.36 -19.96
N LEU A 378 1.18 -5.65 -20.26
CA LEU A 378 0.06 -6.50 -19.85
C LEU A 378 0.57 -7.58 -18.91
N ASP A 379 0.07 -7.55 -17.69
CA ASP A 379 0.32 -8.55 -16.67
C ASP A 379 -0.94 -9.37 -16.40
N ILE A 380 -0.76 -10.68 -16.30
CA ILE A 380 -1.81 -11.62 -15.89
C ILE A 380 -1.28 -12.42 -14.71
N GLY A 381 -2.09 -12.67 -13.73
CA GLY A 381 -1.62 -13.44 -12.59
C GLY A 381 -2.75 -14.00 -11.75
N GLY A 382 -2.33 -14.68 -10.72
CA GLY A 382 -3.23 -15.20 -9.73
C GLY A 382 -2.47 -15.70 -8.51
N GLY A 383 -3.20 -16.04 -7.50
CA GLY A 383 -2.60 -16.57 -6.31
C GLY A 383 -3.61 -16.90 -5.24
N TYR A 384 -3.07 -17.23 -4.08
CA TYR A 384 -3.82 -17.66 -2.93
C TYR A 384 -3.26 -16.99 -1.68
N VAL A 385 -4.14 -16.46 -0.83
CA VAL A 385 -3.81 -15.93 0.49
C VAL A 385 -4.71 -16.57 1.53
N SER A 386 -4.10 -17.08 2.58
CA SER A 386 -4.79 -17.51 3.78
C SER A 386 -4.08 -16.92 4.99
N ASN A 387 -4.80 -16.23 5.85
CA ASN A 387 -4.25 -15.73 7.11
C ASN A 387 -5.19 -16.02 8.28
N GLY A 388 -4.64 -16.00 9.49
CA GLY A 388 -5.41 -16.27 10.69
C GLY A 388 -5.96 -17.70 10.79
N PHE A 389 -5.38 -18.69 10.10
CA PHE A 389 -5.89 -20.09 10.08
C PHE A 389 -5.80 -20.81 11.43
N GLN A 390 -5.07 -20.26 12.39
CA GLN A 390 -5.02 -20.75 13.77
C GLN A 390 -5.90 -19.95 14.72
N SER A 391 -6.44 -18.80 14.32
CA SER A 391 -7.29 -17.96 15.14
C SER A 391 -8.77 -18.10 14.75
N LYS A 392 -9.68 -17.82 15.68
CA LYS A 392 -11.12 -17.74 15.38
C LYS A 392 -11.53 -16.37 14.83
N ALA A 393 -10.56 -15.45 14.64
CA ALA A 393 -10.82 -14.13 14.08
C ALA A 393 -11.16 -14.20 12.58
N VAL A 394 -11.69 -13.12 12.03
CA VAL A 394 -11.99 -13.00 10.59
C VAL A 394 -10.72 -13.25 9.79
N GLN A 395 -10.74 -14.25 8.96
CA GLN A 395 -9.59 -14.76 8.24
C GLN A 395 -9.76 -14.51 6.75
N GLN A 396 -8.69 -14.11 6.10
CA GLN A 396 -8.62 -14.21 4.65
C GLN A 396 -8.33 -15.69 4.29
N ASN A 397 -9.10 -16.21 3.36
CA ASN A 397 -8.86 -17.50 2.75
C ASN A 397 -9.45 -17.43 1.34
N ASN A 398 -8.65 -16.93 0.41
CA ASN A 398 -9.13 -16.61 -0.92
C ASN A 398 -8.09 -16.86 -1.99
N ALA A 399 -8.57 -17.26 -3.17
CA ALA A 399 -7.80 -17.23 -4.40
C ALA A 399 -8.25 -16.05 -5.25
N VAL A 400 -7.32 -15.49 -6.01
CA VAL A 400 -7.59 -14.41 -6.94
C VAL A 400 -6.93 -14.69 -8.28
N ILE A 401 -7.57 -14.25 -9.34
CA ILE A 401 -6.96 -14.06 -10.65
C ILE A 401 -7.12 -12.59 -11.05
N PHE A 402 -6.14 -12.08 -11.74
CA PHE A 402 -6.15 -10.68 -12.17
C PHE A 402 -5.48 -10.51 -13.54
N ALA A 403 -5.84 -9.41 -14.21
CA ALA A 403 -5.13 -8.91 -15.38
C ALA A 403 -5.00 -7.39 -15.25
N LYS A 404 -3.86 -6.83 -15.65
CA LYS A 404 -3.57 -5.38 -15.61
C LYS A 404 -2.85 -4.96 -16.87
N LEU A 405 -3.41 -3.99 -17.57
CA LEU A 405 -2.75 -3.24 -18.64
C LEU A 405 -2.30 -1.91 -18.06
N SER A 406 -1.01 -1.67 -18.05
CA SER A 406 -0.38 -0.41 -17.60
C SER A 406 0.17 0.35 -18.81
N PHE A 407 0.20 1.68 -18.73
CA PHE A 407 0.72 2.57 -19.76
C PHE A 407 1.18 3.88 -19.18
#